data_309c7ca6cacab9a92b0b365f1bd6a07c
#
_entry.id   309c7ca6cacab9a92b0b365f1bd6a07c
#
_cell.length_a   1.000
_cell.length_b   1.000
_cell.length_c   1.000
_cell.angle_alpha   90.00
_cell.angle_beta   90.00
_cell.angle_gamma   90.00
#
_symmetry.space_group_name_H-M   'P 1'
#
loop_
_entity.id
_entity.type
_entity.pdbx_description
1 polymer ?
#
loop_
_entity_poly.entity_id
_entity_poly.type
_entity_poly.pdbx_seq_one_letter_code
_entity_poly.pdbx_strand_id
1 'polypeptide(L)'
;MQVYRFREKRSGDRPCVVTIGNFDGMHLGHQALTGAVVNEAKDRDLSSALVTFHPHPQEILHPRRPVQRICTPQLQNQLFEDSGIDEVHVIPFTPELAELDADTFASRYLLQRFKLEKLIIGYDFRFGKNRTGDFILLERLGQTNRFSLEEGAPFRI
;
A
#
# COMPACT_ATOMS: atom_id res chain seq x y z
N MET A 1 6.85 -7.97 13.02
CA MET A 1 5.98 -7.14 12.16
C MET A 1 5.03 -6.34 13.04
N GLN A 2 4.97 -5.03 12.83
CA GLN A 2 4.02 -4.15 13.49
C GLN A 2 2.80 -3.95 12.60
N VAL A 3 1.60 -4.01 13.19
CA VAL A 3 0.35 -3.74 12.47
C VAL A 3 -0.26 -2.46 13.03
N TYR A 4 -0.44 -1.48 12.16
CA TYR A 4 -1.01 -0.18 12.53
C TYR A 4 -2.37 0.00 11.90
N ARG A 5 -3.32 0.50 12.68
CA ARG A 5 -4.64 0.88 12.19
C ARG A 5 -4.67 2.38 11.92
N PHE A 6 -5.72 2.85 11.26
CA PHE A 6 -5.82 4.20 10.69
C PHE A 6 -5.34 5.32 11.63
N ARG A 7 -5.74 5.32 12.89
CA ARG A 7 -5.42 6.43 13.82
C ARG A 7 -4.18 6.19 14.65
N GLU A 8 -3.55 5.07 14.50
CA GLU A 8 -2.34 4.75 15.23
C GLU A 8 -1.15 5.39 14.55
N LYS A 9 -0.32 6.06 15.34
CA LYS A 9 0.93 6.63 14.84
C LYS A 9 2.02 5.59 14.85
N ARG A 10 2.91 5.66 13.85
CA ARG A 10 4.10 4.81 13.83
C ARG A 10 4.96 5.04 15.06
N SER A 11 5.59 3.95 15.53
CA SER A 11 6.63 4.04 16.54
C SER A 11 7.91 4.55 15.89
N GLY A 12 8.30 5.80 16.21
CA GLY A 12 9.47 6.43 15.60
C GLY A 12 9.18 7.01 14.21
N ASP A 13 10.26 7.48 13.58
CA ASP A 13 10.20 8.18 12.31
C ASP A 13 11.21 7.63 11.31
N ARG A 14 11.51 6.32 11.38
CA ARG A 14 12.47 5.69 10.49
C ARG A 14 12.02 5.81 9.04
N PRO A 15 12.91 6.22 8.13
CA PRO A 15 12.56 6.30 6.71
C PRO A 15 12.14 4.94 6.15
N CYS A 16 11.19 4.97 5.20
CA CYS A 16 10.54 3.77 4.72
C CYS A 16 10.61 3.62 3.22
N VAL A 17 10.68 2.35 2.79
CA VAL A 17 10.24 1.91 1.46
C VAL A 17 8.84 1.37 1.62
N VAL A 18 7.89 1.88 0.83
CA VAL A 18 6.46 1.61 1.02
C VAL A 18 5.85 1.05 -0.25
N THR A 19 4.90 0.14 -0.10
CA THR A 19 3.98 -0.23 -1.17
C THR A 19 2.55 -0.05 -0.69
N ILE A 20 1.62 0.15 -1.61
CA ILE A 20 0.20 0.33 -1.31
C ILE A 20 -0.64 -0.46 -2.31
N GLY A 21 -1.69 -1.11 -1.84
CA GLY A 21 -2.59 -1.89 -2.68
C GLY A 21 -3.60 -2.71 -1.90
N ASN A 22 -4.40 -3.47 -2.63
CA ASN A 22 -5.38 -4.39 -2.08
C ASN A 22 -4.77 -5.80 -2.06
N PHE A 23 -4.04 -6.12 -1.02
CA PHE A 23 -3.26 -7.35 -0.95
C PHE A 23 -4.11 -8.51 -0.44
N ASP A 24 -5.17 -8.86 -1.14
CA ASP A 24 -6.00 -10.02 -0.76
C ASP A 24 -5.36 -11.30 -1.28
N GLY A 25 -4.94 -12.16 -0.33
CA GLY A 25 -4.44 -13.49 -0.65
C GLY A 25 -2.97 -13.60 -1.03
N MET A 26 -2.22 -12.51 -1.08
CA MET A 26 -0.77 -12.54 -1.37
C MET A 26 -0.42 -13.42 -2.58
N HIS A 27 -1.14 -13.24 -3.69
CA HIS A 27 -0.84 -13.96 -4.93
C HIS A 27 0.59 -13.63 -5.44
N LEU A 28 1.05 -14.33 -6.47
CA LEU A 28 2.45 -14.23 -6.94
C LEU A 28 2.89 -12.81 -7.26
N GLY A 29 2.01 -11.99 -7.86
CA GLY A 29 2.30 -10.58 -8.12
C GLY A 29 2.52 -9.77 -6.84
N HIS A 30 1.70 -10.02 -5.82
CA HIS A 30 1.86 -9.37 -4.51
C HIS A 30 3.13 -9.83 -3.81
N GLN A 31 3.49 -11.11 -3.92
CA GLN A 31 4.72 -11.63 -3.35
C GLN A 31 5.94 -10.99 -3.98
N ALA A 32 5.93 -10.82 -5.31
CA ALA A 32 7.01 -10.16 -6.03
C ALA A 32 7.15 -8.69 -5.59
N LEU A 33 6.02 -7.99 -5.46
CA LEU A 33 5.99 -6.60 -5.03
C LEU A 33 6.50 -6.44 -3.60
N THR A 34 6.01 -7.28 -2.69
CA THR A 34 6.43 -7.27 -1.28
C THR A 34 7.91 -7.60 -1.15
N GLY A 35 8.38 -8.59 -1.92
CA GLY A 35 9.79 -8.96 -1.95
C GLY A 35 10.68 -7.80 -2.41
N ALA A 36 10.25 -7.07 -3.43
CA ALA A 36 10.99 -5.90 -3.91
C ALA A 36 11.12 -4.83 -2.82
N VAL A 37 10.02 -4.57 -2.09
CA VAL A 37 10.01 -3.60 -0.99
C VAL A 37 10.96 -4.03 0.13
N VAL A 38 10.88 -5.29 0.55
CA VAL A 38 11.72 -5.83 1.62
C VAL A 38 13.20 -5.78 1.25
N ASN A 39 13.52 -6.19 0.02
CA ASN A 39 14.92 -6.20 -0.44
C ASN A 39 15.48 -4.78 -0.55
N GLU A 40 14.72 -3.85 -1.11
CA GLU A 40 15.15 -2.45 -1.22
C GLU A 40 15.39 -1.83 0.15
N ALA A 41 14.49 -2.10 1.09
CA ALA A 41 14.61 -1.59 2.45
C ALA A 41 15.87 -2.13 3.15
N LYS A 42 16.13 -3.43 3.01
CA LYS A 42 17.34 -4.04 3.58
C LYS A 42 18.60 -3.46 2.99
N ASP A 43 18.65 -3.31 1.67
CA ASP A 43 19.83 -2.79 0.97
C ASP A 43 20.15 -1.35 1.37
N ARG A 44 19.13 -0.56 1.72
CA ARG A 44 19.26 0.84 2.09
C ARG A 44 19.20 1.07 3.60
N ASP A 45 19.09 0.02 4.40
CA ASP A 45 18.91 0.09 5.86
C ASP A 45 17.69 0.94 6.25
N LEU A 46 16.58 0.70 5.58
CA LEU A 46 15.31 1.37 5.80
C LEU A 46 14.26 0.39 6.34
N SER A 47 13.14 0.92 6.81
CA SER A 47 12.00 0.13 7.20
C SER A 47 11.15 -0.22 5.97
N SER A 48 10.61 -1.43 5.91
CA SER A 48 9.68 -1.83 4.87
C SER A 48 8.26 -1.72 5.36
N ALA A 49 7.38 -1.10 4.58
CA ALA A 49 5.99 -0.88 4.98
C ALA A 49 5.03 -1.19 3.84
N LEU A 50 3.86 -1.67 4.21
CA LEU A 50 2.78 -2.00 3.29
C LEU A 50 1.50 -1.33 3.77
N VAL A 51 0.81 -0.65 2.86
CA VAL A 51 -0.50 -0.03 3.13
C VAL A 51 -1.57 -0.84 2.42
N THR A 52 -2.57 -1.28 3.17
CA THR A 52 -3.69 -2.03 2.62
C THR A 52 -5.01 -1.52 3.20
N PHE A 53 -6.13 -2.03 2.69
CA PHE A 53 -7.45 -1.52 3.02
C PHE A 53 -8.32 -2.63 3.61
N HIS A 54 -9.16 -2.27 4.58
CA HIS A 54 -10.17 -3.16 5.12
C HIS A 54 -11.41 -2.35 5.50
N PRO A 55 -12.62 -2.71 5.09
CA PRO A 55 -12.92 -3.81 4.15
C PRO A 55 -12.36 -3.58 2.75
N HIS A 56 -12.44 -4.61 1.90
CA HIS A 56 -11.96 -4.50 0.52
C HIS A 56 -12.75 -3.39 -0.19
N PRO A 57 -12.08 -2.53 -0.99
CA PRO A 57 -12.77 -1.44 -1.68
C PRO A 57 -14.00 -1.86 -2.47
N GLN A 58 -13.98 -3.04 -3.10
CA GLN A 58 -15.12 -3.54 -3.85
C GLN A 58 -16.36 -3.79 -2.97
N GLU A 59 -16.18 -4.13 -1.70
CA GLU A 59 -17.30 -4.32 -0.76
C GLU A 59 -18.04 -3.00 -0.51
N ILE A 60 -17.33 -1.87 -0.57
CA ILE A 60 -17.90 -0.54 -0.35
C ILE A 60 -18.45 0.04 -1.66
N LEU A 61 -17.71 -0.08 -2.75
CA LEU A 61 -18.09 0.48 -4.06
C LEU A 61 -19.22 -0.31 -4.70
N HIS A 62 -19.27 -1.61 -4.48
CA HIS A 62 -20.26 -2.53 -5.06
C HIS A 62 -20.83 -3.45 -3.98
N PRO A 63 -21.62 -2.93 -3.03
CA PRO A 63 -22.06 -3.73 -1.86
C PRO A 63 -22.98 -4.90 -2.22
N ARG A 64 -23.58 -4.89 -3.42
CA ARG A 64 -24.45 -5.98 -3.89
C ARG A 64 -23.68 -7.08 -4.62
N ARG A 65 -22.39 -6.88 -4.90
CA ARG A 65 -21.56 -7.89 -5.55
C ARG A 65 -20.79 -8.65 -4.48
N PRO A 66 -20.89 -9.99 -4.42
CA PRO A 66 -20.09 -10.75 -3.48
C PRO A 66 -18.60 -10.61 -3.82
N VAL A 67 -17.79 -10.32 -2.82
CA VAL A 67 -16.35 -10.31 -2.95
C VAL A 67 -15.85 -11.63 -2.38
N GLN A 68 -15.20 -12.42 -3.23
CA GLN A 68 -14.53 -13.64 -2.77
C GLN A 68 -13.18 -13.26 -2.20
N ARG A 69 -13.04 -13.41 -0.90
CA ARG A 69 -11.74 -13.28 -0.26
C ARG A 69 -10.97 -14.58 -0.43
N ILE A 70 -9.74 -14.46 -0.89
CA ILE A 70 -8.84 -15.59 -1.07
C ILE A 70 -8.38 -16.13 0.26
N CYS A 71 -8.22 -15.24 1.27
CA CYS A 71 -7.79 -15.68 2.59
C CYS A 71 -8.41 -14.81 3.71
N THR A 72 -8.37 -15.35 4.93
CA THR A 72 -8.82 -14.63 6.11
C THR A 72 -7.83 -13.53 6.48
N PRO A 73 -8.26 -12.51 7.27
CA PRO A 73 -7.32 -11.50 7.77
C PRO A 73 -6.14 -12.09 8.55
N GLN A 74 -6.37 -13.16 9.32
CA GLN A 74 -5.31 -13.83 10.08
C GLN A 74 -4.30 -14.47 9.16
N LEU A 75 -4.75 -15.18 8.13
CA LEU A 75 -3.85 -15.79 7.15
C LEU A 75 -3.10 -14.72 6.37
N GLN A 76 -3.77 -13.63 6.00
CA GLN A 76 -3.13 -12.53 5.30
C GLN A 76 -2.00 -11.92 6.14
N ASN A 77 -2.24 -11.69 7.42
CA ASN A 77 -1.20 -11.17 8.32
C ASN A 77 -0.03 -12.13 8.44
N GLN A 78 -0.31 -13.44 8.50
CA GLN A 78 0.75 -14.44 8.54
C GLN A 78 1.61 -14.41 7.27
N LEU A 79 0.98 -14.27 6.11
CA LEU A 79 1.69 -14.16 4.83
C LEU A 79 2.57 -12.91 4.77
N PHE A 80 2.09 -11.78 5.28
CA PHE A 80 2.90 -10.56 5.38
C PHE A 80 4.09 -10.75 6.31
N GLU A 81 3.87 -11.36 7.48
CA GLU A 81 4.94 -11.63 8.43
C GLU A 81 6.01 -12.53 7.81
N ASP A 82 5.59 -13.59 7.13
CA ASP A 82 6.50 -14.53 6.46
C ASP A 82 7.29 -13.85 5.33
N SER A 83 6.76 -12.77 4.75
CA SER A 83 7.45 -12.03 3.69
C SER A 83 8.62 -11.18 4.19
N GLY A 84 8.67 -10.93 5.50
CA GLY A 84 9.70 -10.09 6.12
C GLY A 84 9.38 -8.61 6.15
N ILE A 85 8.15 -8.21 5.82
CA ILE A 85 7.73 -6.81 5.89
C ILE A 85 7.76 -6.33 7.35
N ASP A 86 8.26 -5.11 7.60
CA ASP A 86 8.38 -4.58 8.96
C ASP A 86 7.08 -4.02 9.49
N GLU A 87 6.29 -3.35 8.65
CA GLU A 87 5.07 -2.66 9.06
C GLU A 87 3.93 -2.91 8.08
N VAL A 88 2.74 -3.14 8.62
CA VAL A 88 1.51 -3.20 7.84
C VAL A 88 0.56 -2.14 8.37
N HIS A 89 0.09 -1.28 7.48
CA HIS A 89 -0.85 -0.21 7.81
C HIS A 89 -2.20 -0.51 7.18
N VAL A 90 -3.22 -0.71 8.01
CA VAL A 90 -4.56 -1.06 7.56
C VAL A 90 -5.42 0.20 7.60
N ILE A 91 -5.86 0.66 6.44
CA ILE A 91 -6.70 1.84 6.31
C ILE A 91 -8.15 1.40 6.14
N PRO A 92 -9.09 1.89 7.00
CA PRO A 92 -10.51 1.59 6.79
C PRO A 92 -10.98 2.19 5.48
N PHE A 93 -11.48 1.36 4.57
CA PHE A 93 -12.06 1.85 3.32
C PHE A 93 -13.52 2.19 3.57
N THR A 94 -13.84 3.47 3.55
CA THR A 94 -15.17 3.99 3.81
C THR A 94 -15.69 4.72 2.57
N PRO A 95 -17.00 5.00 2.49
CA PRO A 95 -17.53 5.85 1.41
C PRO A 95 -16.85 7.21 1.34
N GLU A 96 -16.50 7.79 2.51
CA GLU A 96 -15.80 9.08 2.58
C GLU A 96 -14.40 8.97 1.97
N LEU A 97 -13.69 7.89 2.26
CA LEU A 97 -12.37 7.65 1.67
C LEU A 97 -12.45 7.50 0.15
N ALA A 98 -13.48 6.81 -0.34
CA ALA A 98 -13.69 6.63 -1.78
C ALA A 98 -13.91 7.94 -2.52
N GLU A 99 -14.38 8.98 -1.83
CA GLU A 99 -14.65 10.30 -2.40
C GLU A 99 -13.47 11.27 -2.31
N LEU A 100 -12.37 10.88 -1.63
CA LEU A 100 -11.19 11.72 -1.55
C LEU A 100 -10.53 11.86 -2.93
N ASP A 101 -10.15 13.09 -3.29
CA ASP A 101 -9.34 13.26 -4.48
C ASP A 101 -7.94 12.63 -4.29
N ALA A 102 -7.29 12.36 -5.42
CA ALA A 102 -6.03 11.62 -5.40
C ALA A 102 -4.92 12.36 -4.65
N ASP A 103 -4.84 13.68 -4.80
CA ASP A 103 -3.82 14.48 -4.11
C ASP A 103 -4.00 14.42 -2.59
N THR A 104 -5.23 14.58 -2.10
CA THR A 104 -5.54 14.51 -0.67
C THR A 104 -5.25 13.11 -0.12
N PHE A 105 -5.64 12.08 -0.86
CA PHE A 105 -5.37 10.70 -0.47
C PHE A 105 -3.86 10.47 -0.30
N ALA A 106 -3.07 10.83 -1.32
CA ALA A 106 -1.63 10.62 -1.28
C ALA A 106 -0.97 11.42 -0.15
N SER A 107 -1.39 12.68 0.04
CA SER A 107 -0.88 13.52 1.13
C SER A 107 -1.15 12.88 2.49
N ARG A 108 -2.39 12.49 2.74
CA ARG A 108 -2.83 12.01 4.06
C ARG A 108 -2.29 10.62 4.39
N TYR A 109 -2.31 9.71 3.43
CA TYR A 109 -2.01 8.30 3.71
C TYR A 109 -0.61 7.85 3.32
N LEU A 110 0.14 8.69 2.61
CA LEU A 110 1.52 8.39 2.26
C LEU A 110 2.48 9.45 2.82
N LEU A 111 2.32 10.71 2.42
CA LEU A 111 3.31 11.75 2.76
C LEU A 111 3.30 12.15 4.24
N GLN A 112 2.11 12.23 4.84
CA GLN A 112 2.00 12.60 6.26
C GLN A 112 2.23 11.42 7.19
N ARG A 113 2.03 10.21 6.69
CA ARG A 113 2.12 8.99 7.50
C ARG A 113 3.53 8.44 7.58
N PHE A 114 4.31 8.60 6.52
CA PHE A 114 5.65 8.01 6.44
C PHE A 114 6.69 9.08 6.13
N LYS A 115 7.91 8.81 6.62
CA LYS A 115 9.11 9.44 6.07
C LYS A 115 9.48 8.64 4.82
N LEU A 116 8.86 8.99 3.70
CA LEU A 116 8.86 8.19 2.50
C LEU A 116 10.13 8.42 1.68
N GLU A 117 10.93 7.36 1.51
CA GLU A 117 12.14 7.40 0.68
C GLU A 117 11.88 6.80 -0.70
N LYS A 118 11.08 5.74 -0.77
CA LYS A 118 10.74 5.09 -2.03
C LYS A 118 9.36 4.47 -1.94
N LEU A 119 8.60 4.64 -3.01
CA LEU A 119 7.29 4.01 -3.18
C LEU A 119 7.38 3.02 -4.35
N ILE A 120 7.00 1.77 -4.11
CA ILE A 120 6.94 0.74 -5.15
C ILE A 120 5.48 0.34 -5.29
N ILE A 121 4.92 0.48 -6.49
CA ILE A 121 3.50 0.18 -6.73
C ILE A 121 3.34 -0.87 -7.82
N GLY A 122 2.20 -1.56 -7.80
CA GLY A 122 1.84 -2.47 -8.86
C GLY A 122 1.55 -1.72 -10.16
N TYR A 123 1.73 -2.40 -11.29
CA TYR A 123 1.62 -1.78 -12.61
C TYR A 123 0.22 -1.23 -12.92
N ASP A 124 -0.81 -1.77 -12.28
CA ASP A 124 -2.21 -1.39 -12.50
C ASP A 124 -2.80 -0.60 -11.34
N PHE A 125 -1.97 -0.15 -10.41
CA PHE A 125 -2.46 0.54 -9.22
C PHE A 125 -3.08 1.89 -9.57
N ARG A 126 -4.30 2.10 -9.08
CA ARG A 126 -5.06 3.36 -9.18
C ARG A 126 -5.64 3.69 -7.82
N PHE A 127 -5.84 4.96 -7.53
CA PHE A 127 -6.35 5.40 -6.24
C PHE A 127 -7.11 6.72 -6.37
N GLY A 128 -7.78 7.09 -5.27
CA GLY A 128 -8.55 8.33 -5.21
C GLY A 128 -9.89 8.24 -5.94
N LYS A 129 -10.66 9.31 -5.84
CA LYS A 129 -11.98 9.38 -6.45
C LYS A 129 -11.91 9.15 -7.96
N ASN A 130 -12.78 8.29 -8.46
CA ASN A 130 -12.87 7.93 -9.88
C ASN A 130 -11.55 7.35 -10.44
N ARG A 131 -10.69 6.82 -9.57
CA ARG A 131 -9.40 6.23 -9.95
C ARG A 131 -8.51 7.22 -10.71
N THR A 132 -8.57 8.50 -10.33
CA THR A 132 -7.78 9.55 -10.97
C THR A 132 -6.32 9.56 -10.56
N GLY A 133 -5.98 8.96 -9.40
CA GLY A 133 -4.60 8.81 -8.98
C GLY A 133 -3.91 7.69 -9.75
N ASP A 134 -2.72 7.98 -10.26
CA ASP A 134 -1.96 7.06 -11.09
C ASP A 134 -0.46 7.26 -10.91
N PHE A 135 0.32 6.53 -11.70
CA PHE A 135 1.78 6.63 -11.69
C PHE A 135 2.28 8.05 -11.96
N ILE A 136 1.66 8.75 -12.91
CA ILE A 136 2.09 10.11 -13.30
C ILE A 136 1.92 11.07 -12.12
N LEU A 137 0.79 11.00 -11.43
CA LEU A 137 0.56 11.84 -10.24
C LEU A 137 1.59 11.55 -9.16
N LEU A 138 1.83 10.28 -8.88
CA LEU A 138 2.81 9.87 -7.86
C LEU A 138 4.24 10.26 -8.24
N GLU A 139 4.59 10.18 -9.52
CA GLU A 139 5.90 10.61 -9.98
C GLU A 139 6.10 12.11 -9.75
N ARG A 140 5.09 12.91 -10.04
CA ARG A 140 5.12 14.36 -9.79
C ARG A 140 5.26 14.66 -8.30
N LEU A 141 4.50 13.95 -7.46
CA LEU A 141 4.59 14.12 -6.01
C LEU A 141 5.96 13.70 -5.48
N GLY A 142 6.56 12.66 -6.07
CA GLY A 142 7.90 12.23 -5.69
C GLY A 142 8.96 13.28 -5.99
N GLN A 143 8.86 13.95 -7.13
CA GLN A 143 9.77 15.04 -7.49
C GLN A 143 9.66 16.20 -6.49
N THR A 144 8.45 16.56 -6.09
CA THR A 144 8.20 17.65 -5.14
C THR A 144 8.58 17.27 -3.71
N ASN A 145 8.32 16.03 -3.30
CA ASN A 145 8.47 15.57 -1.92
C ASN A 145 9.69 14.68 -1.70
N ARG A 146 10.56 14.56 -2.69
CA ARG A 146 11.86 13.87 -2.63
C ARG A 146 11.77 12.40 -2.26
N PHE A 147 10.83 11.68 -2.87
CA PHE A 147 10.86 10.23 -2.84
C PHE A 147 10.95 9.67 -4.26
N SER A 148 11.54 8.49 -4.40
CA SER A 148 11.60 7.81 -5.69
C SER A 148 10.39 6.90 -5.87
N LEU A 149 10.03 6.66 -7.13
CA LEU A 149 8.88 5.83 -7.49
C LEU A 149 9.34 4.73 -8.45
N GLU A 150 8.90 3.51 -8.17
CA GLU A 150 9.14 2.37 -9.04
C GLU A 150 7.83 1.64 -9.28
N GLU A 151 7.59 1.26 -10.53
CA GLU A 151 6.43 0.45 -10.90
C GLU A 151 6.88 -1.00 -11.07
N GLY A 152 6.19 -1.91 -10.37
CA GLY A 152 6.43 -3.34 -10.52
C GLY A 152 5.96 -3.83 -11.88
N ALA A 153 6.76 -4.69 -12.52
CA ALA A 153 6.38 -5.31 -13.78
C ALA A 153 5.21 -6.29 -13.56
N PRO A 154 4.34 -6.49 -14.56
CA PRO A 154 3.31 -7.52 -14.46
C PRO A 154 3.97 -8.89 -14.26
N PHE A 155 3.45 -9.66 -13.27
CA PHE A 155 3.90 -11.02 -13.09
C PHE A 155 3.22 -11.91 -14.14
N ARG A 156 4.02 -12.60 -14.93
CA ARG A 156 3.53 -13.55 -15.92
C ARG A 156 4.05 -14.94 -15.59
N ILE A 157 3.15 -15.88 -15.59
CA ILE A 157 3.50 -17.29 -15.43
C ILE A 157 3.99 -17.84 -16.77
#